data_32fc473e8e4808c7397aaa78fc6ec49f
#
_entry.id   32fc473e8e4808c7397aaa78fc6ec49f
#
_cell.length_a   1.000
_cell.length_b   1.000
_cell.length_c   1.000
_cell.angle_alpha   90.00
_cell.angle_beta   90.00
_cell.angle_gamma   90.00
#
_symmetry.space_group_name_H-M   'P 1'
#
loop_
_entity.id
_entity.type
_entity.pdbx_description
1 polymer ?
#
loop_
_entity_poly.entity_id
_entity_poly.type
_entity_poly.pdbx_seq_one_letter_code
_entity_poly.pdbx_strand_id
1 'polypeptide(L)'
;VTADAVDAPPLELAGSVAVVTGGASGIGRALCAALLGRGAAVVIADVELTALEATVAELSALGDVSGVRTDVTDEVSTATLADAVWARHGRCDLLFLNAGVTSGGGGLPWQQEPNDWRWCFGVNVVGVGIGVSTFVPRMLADGRPGQVVLTSSRDGGIAPVPQASVYAASKAAVSCFAESLQHNFVREGAALRASVFYPSGGLMDTGLYSAARNRPAELARVGEGTGRASMTFEELKARVAAATGREPAVADLAAMAERVLDGVARRDFILADGLDGTAELLHRRADAVGRGELPPPHVVAL
;
A
#
# COMPACT_ATOMS: atom_id res chain seq x y z
N VAL A 1 -8.28 23.99 11.19
CA VAL A 1 -7.06 23.69 10.44
C VAL A 1 -7.18 24.41 9.12
N THR A 2 -6.46 25.51 8.97
CA THR A 2 -6.50 26.43 7.84
C THR A 2 -5.83 25.80 6.61
N ALA A 3 -6.22 26.27 5.44
CA ALA A 3 -5.80 25.82 4.11
C ALA A 3 -4.27 25.97 3.80
N ASP A 4 -3.45 26.30 4.78
CA ASP A 4 -2.02 26.57 4.62
C ASP A 4 -1.13 25.34 4.38
N ALA A 5 -1.74 24.14 4.27
CA ALA A 5 -1.01 22.92 3.93
C ALA A 5 -0.82 22.72 2.41
N VAL A 6 -1.37 23.64 1.59
CA VAL A 6 -1.42 23.47 0.12
C VAL A 6 -0.16 24.03 -0.59
N ASP A 7 0.65 24.87 0.07
CA ASP A 7 1.75 25.62 -0.56
C ASP A 7 3.17 25.05 -0.33
N ALA A 8 3.31 23.75 -0.03
CA ALA A 8 4.65 23.16 -0.04
C ALA A 8 5.15 23.08 -1.50
N PRO A 9 6.40 23.49 -1.78
CA PRO A 9 6.93 23.40 -3.13
C PRO A 9 6.91 21.94 -3.62
N PRO A 10 6.76 21.72 -4.93
CA PRO A 10 6.84 20.39 -5.51
C PRO A 10 8.10 19.64 -5.06
N LEU A 11 7.97 18.33 -4.91
CA LEU A 11 9.07 17.47 -4.52
C LEU A 11 9.82 17.02 -5.77
N GLU A 12 11.15 17.27 -5.77
CA GLU A 12 12.02 16.78 -6.83
C GLU A 12 12.27 15.28 -6.64
N LEU A 13 11.91 14.47 -7.64
CA LEU A 13 12.11 13.03 -7.59
C LEU A 13 13.50 12.62 -8.06
N ALA A 14 14.07 13.36 -9.02
CA ALA A 14 15.42 13.11 -9.50
C ALA A 14 16.44 13.31 -8.38
N GLY A 15 17.34 12.34 -8.22
CA GLY A 15 18.35 12.34 -7.16
C GLY A 15 17.79 12.06 -5.75
N SER A 16 16.49 11.79 -5.58
CA SER A 16 15.93 11.35 -4.30
C SER A 16 16.28 9.90 -3.99
N VAL A 17 16.17 9.51 -2.73
CA VAL A 17 16.31 8.13 -2.26
C VAL A 17 14.95 7.61 -1.83
N ALA A 18 14.48 6.57 -2.50
CA ALA A 18 13.19 5.94 -2.26
C ALA A 18 13.33 4.54 -1.65
N VAL A 19 12.50 4.22 -0.67
CA VAL A 19 12.33 2.87 -0.11
C VAL A 19 10.93 2.39 -0.45
N VAL A 20 10.80 1.18 -1.00
CA VAL A 20 9.50 0.59 -1.36
C VAL A 20 9.36 -0.80 -0.70
N THR A 21 8.46 -0.93 0.26
CA THR A 21 8.13 -2.23 0.87
C THR A 21 7.16 -3.02 -0.02
N GLY A 22 7.33 -4.35 -0.11
CA GLY A 22 6.61 -5.18 -1.08
C GLY A 22 6.97 -4.82 -2.52
N GLY A 23 8.22 -4.40 -2.75
CA GLY A 23 8.70 -3.85 -4.01
C GLY A 23 9.11 -4.88 -5.05
N ALA A 24 9.12 -6.17 -4.73
CA ALA A 24 9.54 -7.22 -5.65
C ALA A 24 8.42 -7.70 -6.61
N SER A 25 7.20 -7.22 -6.48
CA SER A 25 6.10 -7.64 -7.34
C SER A 25 5.02 -6.57 -7.50
N GLY A 26 4.13 -6.75 -8.47
CA GLY A 26 2.90 -5.99 -8.65
C GLY A 26 3.10 -4.47 -8.62
N ILE A 27 2.30 -3.78 -7.82
CA ILE A 27 2.31 -2.31 -7.69
C ILE A 27 3.68 -1.82 -7.19
N GLY A 28 4.25 -2.49 -6.17
CA GLY A 28 5.55 -2.08 -5.62
C GLY A 28 6.66 -2.11 -6.66
N ARG A 29 6.72 -3.17 -7.49
CA ARG A 29 7.69 -3.27 -8.58
C ARG A 29 7.48 -2.17 -9.65
N ALA A 30 6.22 -1.89 -9.99
CA ALA A 30 5.90 -0.82 -10.93
C ALA A 30 6.34 0.56 -10.39
N LEU A 31 6.11 0.82 -9.09
CA LEU A 31 6.60 2.04 -8.42
C LEU A 31 8.13 2.11 -8.45
N CYS A 32 8.85 1.00 -8.19
CA CYS A 32 10.31 0.96 -8.26
C CYS A 32 10.81 1.31 -9.67
N ALA A 33 10.22 0.72 -10.70
CA ALA A 33 10.60 1.00 -12.09
C ALA A 33 10.36 2.48 -12.46
N ALA A 34 9.21 3.03 -12.11
CA ALA A 34 8.87 4.43 -12.38
C ALA A 34 9.78 5.41 -11.62
N LEU A 35 10.10 5.13 -10.33
CA LEU A 35 11.04 5.92 -9.53
C LEU A 35 12.43 5.96 -10.17
N LEU A 36 12.96 4.81 -10.60
CA LEU A 36 14.24 4.73 -11.32
C LEU A 36 14.18 5.52 -12.62
N GLY A 37 13.09 5.39 -13.38
CA GLY A 37 12.86 6.16 -14.61
C GLY A 37 12.82 7.69 -14.40
N ARG A 38 12.46 8.12 -13.19
CA ARG A 38 12.47 9.53 -12.75
C ARG A 38 13.81 9.95 -12.12
N GLY A 39 14.83 9.07 -12.11
CA GLY A 39 16.17 9.38 -11.62
C GLY A 39 16.34 9.30 -10.10
N ALA A 40 15.43 8.62 -9.38
CA ALA A 40 15.60 8.31 -7.97
C ALA A 40 16.53 7.09 -7.79
N ALA A 41 17.25 7.03 -6.67
CA ALA A 41 17.84 5.78 -6.18
C ALA A 41 16.77 5.00 -5.41
N VAL A 42 16.70 3.68 -5.62
CA VAL A 42 15.62 2.85 -5.06
C VAL A 42 16.18 1.70 -4.22
N VAL A 43 15.68 1.58 -3.00
CA VAL A 43 15.90 0.40 -2.14
C VAL A 43 14.60 -0.41 -2.08
N ILE A 44 14.62 -1.59 -2.67
CA ILE A 44 13.50 -2.54 -2.68
C ILE A 44 13.55 -3.36 -1.39
N ALA A 45 12.45 -3.38 -0.65
CA ALA A 45 12.28 -4.23 0.53
C ALA A 45 11.19 -5.26 0.27
N ASP A 46 11.51 -6.55 0.41
CA ASP A 46 10.54 -7.64 0.23
C ASP A 46 10.93 -8.85 1.08
N VAL A 47 9.93 -9.64 1.47
CA VAL A 47 10.16 -10.87 2.23
C VAL A 47 10.63 -12.03 1.34
N GLU A 48 10.28 -11.99 0.05
CA GLU A 48 10.55 -13.04 -0.94
C GLU A 48 11.93 -12.82 -1.60
N LEU A 49 12.98 -13.42 -1.04
CA LEU A 49 14.37 -13.21 -1.49
C LEU A 49 14.55 -13.45 -3.01
N THR A 50 14.02 -14.55 -3.53
CA THR A 50 14.17 -14.88 -4.97
C THR A 50 13.52 -13.84 -5.87
N ALA A 51 12.31 -13.37 -5.52
CA ALA A 51 11.63 -12.33 -6.29
C ALA A 51 12.36 -10.99 -6.17
N LEU A 52 12.88 -10.67 -4.97
CA LEU A 52 13.67 -9.48 -4.72
C LEU A 52 14.94 -9.44 -5.59
N GLU A 53 15.72 -10.52 -5.59
CA GLU A 53 16.96 -10.63 -6.38
C GLU A 53 16.67 -10.52 -7.88
N ALA A 54 15.63 -11.20 -8.37
CA ALA A 54 15.21 -11.12 -9.78
C ALA A 54 14.79 -9.69 -10.16
N THR A 55 14.02 -9.02 -9.31
CA THR A 55 13.55 -7.63 -9.57
C THR A 55 14.72 -6.64 -9.54
N VAL A 56 15.65 -6.77 -8.59
CA VAL A 56 16.86 -5.92 -8.55
C VAL A 56 17.69 -6.11 -9.82
N ALA A 57 17.92 -7.36 -10.23
CA ALA A 57 18.68 -7.65 -11.46
C ALA A 57 18.02 -7.04 -12.71
N GLU A 58 16.71 -7.17 -12.83
CA GLU A 58 15.94 -6.61 -13.94
C GLU A 58 15.99 -5.08 -13.96
N LEU A 59 15.73 -4.44 -12.82
CA LEU A 59 15.64 -2.99 -12.74
C LEU A 59 17.00 -2.28 -12.71
N SER A 60 18.10 -3.01 -12.53
CA SER A 60 19.46 -2.43 -12.48
C SER A 60 19.87 -1.68 -13.76
N ALA A 61 19.26 -2.01 -14.90
CA ALA A 61 19.48 -1.30 -16.14
C ALA A 61 18.83 0.10 -16.17
N LEU A 62 17.89 0.39 -15.26
CA LEU A 62 17.18 1.66 -15.21
C LEU A 62 17.84 2.70 -14.29
N GLY A 63 18.68 2.29 -13.33
CA GLY A 63 19.30 3.22 -12.40
C GLY A 63 19.88 2.56 -11.15
N ASP A 64 20.14 3.37 -10.11
CA ASP A 64 20.69 2.90 -8.83
C ASP A 64 19.60 2.19 -8.01
N VAL A 65 19.65 0.87 -8.04
CA VAL A 65 18.72 0.00 -7.31
C VAL A 65 19.46 -1.00 -6.42
N SER A 66 18.92 -1.26 -5.26
CA SER A 66 19.37 -2.32 -4.35
C SER A 66 18.20 -3.00 -3.67
N GLY A 67 18.43 -4.19 -3.10
CA GLY A 67 17.41 -4.96 -2.41
C GLY A 67 17.83 -5.31 -1.00
N VAL A 68 16.88 -5.27 -0.06
CA VAL A 68 17.06 -5.76 1.31
C VAL A 68 15.89 -6.69 1.64
N ARG A 69 16.21 -7.96 1.96
CA ARG A 69 15.16 -8.87 2.41
C ARG A 69 14.59 -8.37 3.72
N THR A 70 13.27 -8.12 3.73
CA THR A 70 12.61 -7.48 4.87
C THR A 70 11.25 -8.11 5.14
N ASP A 71 11.05 -8.57 6.37
CA ASP A 71 9.72 -8.85 6.90
C ASP A 71 9.24 -7.59 7.62
N VAL A 72 8.21 -6.95 7.09
CA VAL A 72 7.66 -5.70 7.65
C VAL A 72 7.00 -5.89 9.02
N THR A 73 6.68 -7.14 9.41
CA THR A 73 6.10 -7.47 10.72
C THR A 73 7.15 -7.60 11.82
N ASP A 74 8.44 -7.62 11.44
CA ASP A 74 9.58 -7.75 12.34
C ASP A 74 10.30 -6.40 12.48
N GLU A 75 10.32 -5.87 13.70
CA GLU A 75 10.98 -4.61 14.04
C GLU A 75 12.49 -4.64 13.76
N VAL A 76 13.15 -5.76 14.02
CA VAL A 76 14.60 -5.93 13.79
C VAL A 76 14.89 -5.97 12.29
N SER A 77 14.07 -6.65 11.51
CA SER A 77 14.17 -6.69 10.06
C SER A 77 13.98 -5.29 9.44
N THR A 78 12.99 -4.53 9.92
CA THR A 78 12.74 -3.17 9.44
C THR A 78 13.83 -2.18 9.88
N ALA A 79 14.39 -2.34 11.09
CA ALA A 79 15.54 -1.55 11.53
C ALA A 79 16.78 -1.84 10.67
N THR A 80 17.04 -3.11 10.33
CA THR A 80 18.12 -3.52 9.43
C THR A 80 17.96 -2.88 8.04
N LEU A 81 16.75 -2.84 7.50
CA LEU A 81 16.47 -2.13 6.26
C LEU A 81 16.85 -0.65 6.37
N ALA A 82 16.39 0.04 7.42
CA ALA A 82 16.71 1.44 7.62
C ALA A 82 18.23 1.66 7.74
N ASP A 83 18.94 0.84 8.50
CA ASP A 83 20.40 0.93 8.65
C ASP A 83 21.11 0.76 7.30
N ALA A 84 20.67 -0.18 6.46
CA ALA A 84 21.21 -0.37 5.12
C ALA A 84 20.98 0.86 4.21
N VAL A 85 19.79 1.48 4.29
CA VAL A 85 19.45 2.70 3.53
C VAL A 85 20.37 3.85 3.94
N TRP A 86 20.51 4.13 5.24
CA TRP A 86 21.38 5.22 5.71
C TRP A 86 22.86 4.94 5.48
N ALA A 87 23.32 3.69 5.61
CA ALA A 87 24.70 3.31 5.32
C ALA A 87 25.06 3.52 3.84
N ARG A 88 24.13 3.25 2.92
CA ARG A 88 24.36 3.36 1.47
C ARG A 88 24.17 4.78 0.95
N HIS A 89 23.09 5.46 1.38
CA HIS A 89 22.64 6.71 0.78
C HIS A 89 22.68 7.90 1.74
N GLY A 90 22.83 7.67 3.05
CA GLY A 90 22.82 8.72 4.08
C GLY A 90 21.46 9.34 4.36
N ARG A 91 20.39 8.90 3.68
CA ARG A 91 19.04 9.50 3.78
C ARG A 91 17.95 8.60 3.21
N CYS A 92 16.70 8.96 3.50
CA CYS A 92 15.50 8.49 2.80
C CYS A 92 14.58 9.70 2.56
N ASP A 93 14.25 9.98 1.30
CA ASP A 93 13.38 11.11 0.93
C ASP A 93 11.94 10.63 0.67
N LEU A 94 11.78 9.41 0.15
CA LEU A 94 10.50 8.80 -0.21
C LEU A 94 10.35 7.43 0.46
N LEU A 95 9.32 7.27 1.28
CA LEU A 95 9.02 6.00 1.94
C LEU A 95 7.67 5.48 1.47
N PHE A 96 7.65 4.42 0.67
CA PHE A 96 6.44 3.73 0.22
C PHE A 96 6.18 2.50 1.10
N LEU A 97 5.24 2.63 2.02
CA LEU A 97 4.74 1.53 2.85
C LEU A 97 3.65 0.80 2.06
N ASN A 98 4.10 -0.02 1.11
CA ASN A 98 3.24 -0.65 0.11
C ASN A 98 2.99 -2.14 0.37
N ALA A 99 3.84 -2.83 1.14
CA ALA A 99 3.64 -4.24 1.47
C ALA A 99 2.22 -4.50 2.00
N GLY A 100 1.58 -5.53 1.49
CA GLY A 100 0.23 -5.87 1.92
C GLY A 100 -0.21 -7.25 1.49
N VAL A 101 -1.12 -7.81 2.26
CA VAL A 101 -1.68 -9.16 2.06
C VAL A 101 -3.20 -9.14 2.21
N THR A 102 -3.88 -10.13 1.62
CA THR A 102 -5.27 -10.43 2.01
C THR A 102 -5.29 -11.32 3.23
N SER A 103 -6.45 -11.44 3.90
CA SER A 103 -6.60 -12.33 5.06
C SER A 103 -6.45 -13.82 4.72
N GLY A 104 -6.56 -14.19 3.45
CA GLY A 104 -6.59 -15.59 3.02
C GLY A 104 -7.89 -16.32 3.40
N GLY A 105 -8.74 -15.72 4.25
CA GLY A 105 -10.08 -16.19 4.56
C GLY A 105 -11.10 -15.60 3.58
N GLY A 106 -11.90 -16.45 2.95
CA GLY A 106 -13.09 -16.04 2.22
C GLY A 106 -14.35 -16.18 3.08
N GLY A 107 -15.49 -15.66 2.60
CA GLY A 107 -16.79 -15.88 3.22
C GLY A 107 -17.21 -14.80 4.22
N LEU A 108 -18.05 -15.19 5.12
CA LEU A 108 -18.74 -14.29 6.05
C LEU A 108 -17.80 -13.88 7.22
N PRO A 109 -17.99 -12.70 7.81
CA PRO A 109 -17.12 -12.20 8.89
C PRO A 109 -16.93 -13.18 10.05
N TRP A 110 -17.98 -13.91 10.42
CA TRP A 110 -17.93 -14.90 11.52
C TRP A 110 -17.29 -16.24 11.14
N GLN A 111 -16.88 -16.40 9.89
CA GLN A 111 -16.09 -17.55 9.40
C GLN A 111 -14.58 -17.24 9.36
N GLN A 112 -14.21 -16.00 9.67
CA GLN A 112 -12.80 -15.60 9.74
C GLN A 112 -12.19 -16.11 11.06
N GLU A 113 -11.01 -16.70 10.98
CA GLU A 113 -10.31 -17.17 12.15
C GLU A 113 -9.46 -16.05 12.80
N PRO A 114 -9.16 -16.14 14.11
CA PRO A 114 -8.26 -15.17 14.76
C PRO A 114 -6.91 -14.99 14.02
N ASN A 115 -6.39 -16.06 13.42
CA ASN A 115 -5.15 -16.02 12.66
C ASN A 115 -5.28 -15.24 11.34
N ASP A 116 -6.45 -15.14 10.75
CA ASP A 116 -6.70 -14.30 9.58
C ASP A 116 -6.53 -12.80 9.93
N TRP A 117 -7.04 -12.41 11.10
CA TRP A 117 -6.89 -11.07 11.65
C TRP A 117 -5.42 -10.79 12.00
N ARG A 118 -4.76 -11.69 12.75
CA ARG A 118 -3.36 -11.51 13.14
C ARG A 118 -2.46 -11.35 11.92
N TRP A 119 -2.64 -12.21 10.91
CA TRP A 119 -1.87 -12.16 9.67
C TRP A 119 -2.09 -10.85 8.90
N CYS A 120 -3.35 -10.55 8.58
CA CYS A 120 -3.67 -9.40 7.74
C CYS A 120 -3.33 -8.07 8.43
N PHE A 121 -3.66 -7.93 9.72
CA PHE A 121 -3.32 -6.73 10.48
C PHE A 121 -1.83 -6.65 10.77
N GLY A 122 -1.16 -7.77 11.03
CA GLY A 122 0.28 -7.83 11.23
C GLY A 122 1.02 -7.16 10.07
N VAL A 123 0.72 -7.56 8.85
CA VAL A 123 1.38 -6.99 7.66
C VAL A 123 0.84 -5.59 7.33
N ASN A 124 -0.49 -5.46 7.16
CA ASN A 124 -1.09 -4.25 6.57
C ASN A 124 -1.11 -3.05 7.53
N VAL A 125 -1.15 -3.27 8.84
CA VAL A 125 -1.32 -2.20 9.85
C VAL A 125 -0.09 -2.08 10.74
N VAL A 126 0.27 -3.17 11.44
CA VAL A 126 1.41 -3.16 12.37
C VAL A 126 2.71 -2.93 11.60
N GLY A 127 2.90 -3.59 10.45
CA GLY A 127 4.07 -3.38 9.58
C GLY A 127 4.17 -1.94 9.06
N VAL A 128 3.05 -1.29 8.75
CA VAL A 128 3.04 0.14 8.41
C VAL A 128 3.45 0.99 9.62
N GLY A 129 2.93 0.68 10.81
CA GLY A 129 3.32 1.36 12.05
C GLY A 129 4.80 1.21 12.37
N ILE A 130 5.36 -0.01 12.23
CA ILE A 130 6.80 -0.29 12.41
C ILE A 130 7.61 0.54 11.40
N GLY A 131 7.21 0.55 10.12
CA GLY A 131 7.88 1.35 9.09
C GLY A 131 7.90 2.84 9.44
N VAL A 132 6.77 3.42 9.86
CA VAL A 132 6.69 4.82 10.28
C VAL A 132 7.59 5.09 11.50
N SER A 133 7.52 4.26 12.55
CA SER A 133 8.32 4.47 13.76
C SER A 133 9.82 4.28 13.55
N THR A 134 10.23 3.49 12.56
CA THR A 134 11.64 3.27 12.25
C THR A 134 12.23 4.36 11.34
N PHE A 135 11.51 4.75 10.29
CA PHE A 135 12.02 5.67 9.27
C PHE A 135 11.74 7.14 9.57
N VAL A 136 10.52 7.48 10.00
CA VAL A 136 10.10 8.88 10.14
C VAL A 136 10.97 9.68 11.11
N PRO A 137 11.39 9.17 12.29
CA PRO A 137 12.29 9.91 13.17
C PRO A 137 13.63 10.27 12.51
N ARG A 138 14.19 9.36 11.70
CA ARG A 138 15.43 9.60 10.96
C ARG A 138 15.22 10.63 9.85
N MET A 139 14.13 10.52 9.08
CA MET A 139 13.75 11.46 8.03
C MET A 139 13.51 12.87 8.60
N LEU A 140 12.89 12.98 9.79
CA LEU A 140 12.71 14.25 10.48
C LEU A 140 14.04 14.84 10.96
N ALA A 141 14.96 14.02 11.45
CA ALA A 141 16.30 14.46 11.88
C ALA A 141 17.13 15.00 10.70
N ASP A 142 16.94 14.45 9.50
CA ASP A 142 17.59 14.95 8.28
C ASP A 142 17.06 16.35 7.86
N GLY A 143 15.87 16.75 8.34
CA GLY A 143 15.26 18.06 8.08
C GLY A 143 14.91 18.36 6.62
N ARG A 144 14.98 17.38 5.75
CA ARG A 144 14.77 17.50 4.31
C ARG A 144 13.29 17.32 3.93
N PRO A 145 12.83 17.97 2.85
CA PRO A 145 11.53 17.64 2.29
C PRO A 145 11.45 16.17 1.89
N GLY A 146 10.37 15.50 2.26
CA GLY A 146 10.16 14.09 1.94
C GLY A 146 8.69 13.70 1.99
N GLN A 147 8.39 12.48 1.56
CA GLN A 147 7.03 11.96 1.50
C GLN A 147 6.94 10.53 2.01
N VAL A 148 5.95 10.27 2.86
CA VAL A 148 5.59 8.93 3.33
C VAL A 148 4.27 8.54 2.66
N VAL A 149 4.29 7.52 1.82
CA VAL A 149 3.13 7.04 1.06
C VAL A 149 2.63 5.73 1.67
N LEU A 150 1.39 5.71 2.14
CA LEU A 150 0.77 4.53 2.73
C LEU A 150 -0.22 3.92 1.73
N THR A 151 0.02 2.69 1.29
CA THR A 151 -0.86 1.99 0.36
C THR A 151 -2.07 1.40 1.07
N SER A 152 -3.19 2.07 0.94
CA SER A 152 -4.50 1.60 1.39
C SER A 152 -5.22 0.82 0.26
N SER A 153 -6.53 0.92 0.19
CA SER A 153 -7.40 0.38 -0.86
C SER A 153 -8.71 1.15 -0.84
N ARG A 154 -9.38 1.26 -1.97
CA ARG A 154 -10.80 1.71 -1.97
C ARG A 154 -11.66 0.77 -1.12
N ASP A 155 -11.30 -0.52 -1.11
CA ASP A 155 -11.92 -1.55 -0.27
C ASP A 155 -11.50 -1.38 1.20
N GLY A 156 -12.33 -0.75 1.97
CA GLY A 156 -12.10 -0.42 3.38
C GLY A 156 -11.67 1.02 3.59
N GLY A 157 -10.69 1.53 2.87
CA GLY A 157 -10.21 2.89 3.04
C GLY A 157 -11.24 3.96 2.67
N ILE A 158 -12.09 3.69 1.68
CA ILE A 158 -13.20 4.56 1.28
C ILE A 158 -14.53 4.03 1.86
N ALA A 159 -14.79 2.74 1.69
CA ALA A 159 -15.99 2.10 2.21
C ALA A 159 -15.77 0.60 2.38
N PRO A 160 -16.50 -0.08 3.30
CA PRO A 160 -16.34 -1.50 3.55
C PRO A 160 -16.76 -2.33 2.35
N VAL A 161 -16.08 -3.47 2.14
CA VAL A 161 -16.47 -4.52 1.21
C VAL A 161 -16.91 -5.73 2.03
N PRO A 162 -18.19 -6.13 1.99
CA PRO A 162 -18.72 -7.20 2.84
C PRO A 162 -17.98 -8.54 2.71
N GLN A 163 -17.50 -8.87 1.50
CA GLN A 163 -16.82 -10.14 1.21
C GLN A 163 -15.35 -10.19 1.61
N ALA A 164 -14.78 -9.08 2.08
CA ALA A 164 -13.38 -8.95 2.44
C ALA A 164 -13.20 -8.20 3.78
N SER A 165 -14.00 -8.53 4.78
CA SER A 165 -14.16 -7.78 6.03
C SER A 165 -12.83 -7.51 6.76
N VAL A 166 -11.96 -8.52 6.92
CA VAL A 166 -10.67 -8.37 7.61
C VAL A 166 -9.73 -7.46 6.81
N TYR A 167 -9.62 -7.70 5.50
CA TYR A 167 -8.82 -6.85 4.62
C TYR A 167 -9.34 -5.41 4.60
N ALA A 168 -10.64 -5.22 4.40
CA ALA A 168 -11.25 -3.91 4.39
C ALA A 168 -11.03 -3.15 5.71
N ALA A 169 -11.18 -3.83 6.86
CA ALA A 169 -10.88 -3.24 8.15
C ALA A 169 -9.42 -2.82 8.29
N SER A 170 -8.47 -3.64 7.79
CA SER A 170 -7.04 -3.29 7.79
C SER A 170 -6.75 -2.06 6.93
N LYS A 171 -7.37 -1.94 5.77
CA LYS A 171 -7.17 -0.80 4.85
C LYS A 171 -7.86 0.49 5.34
N ALA A 172 -8.99 0.36 6.07
CA ALA A 172 -9.59 1.49 6.79
C ALA A 172 -8.64 2.03 7.88
N ALA A 173 -7.99 1.15 8.64
CA ALA A 173 -6.99 1.54 9.64
C ALA A 173 -5.81 2.29 9.01
N VAL A 174 -5.30 1.82 7.86
CA VAL A 174 -4.21 2.50 7.12
C VAL A 174 -4.63 3.89 6.65
N SER A 175 -5.85 4.06 6.14
CA SER A 175 -6.36 5.37 5.71
C SER A 175 -6.48 6.35 6.87
N CYS A 176 -7.05 5.93 7.98
CA CYS A 176 -7.14 6.72 9.22
C CYS A 176 -5.75 7.10 9.74
N PHE A 177 -4.80 6.16 9.71
CA PHE A 177 -3.44 6.42 10.16
C PHE A 177 -2.69 7.42 9.26
N ALA A 178 -2.84 7.32 7.93
CA ALA A 178 -2.25 8.26 6.98
C ALA A 178 -2.73 9.70 7.22
N GLU A 179 -4.05 9.86 7.45
CA GLU A 179 -4.65 11.16 7.76
C GLU A 179 -4.12 11.73 9.09
N SER A 180 -4.08 10.90 10.13
CA SER A 180 -3.49 11.28 11.42
C SER A 180 -2.02 11.68 11.29
N LEU A 181 -1.22 10.92 10.54
CA LEU A 181 0.19 11.21 10.29
C LEU A 181 0.37 12.57 9.58
N GLN A 182 -0.43 12.83 8.54
CA GLN A 182 -0.38 14.10 7.82
C GLN A 182 -0.74 15.28 8.73
N HIS A 183 -1.79 15.18 9.55
CA HIS A 183 -2.14 16.22 10.50
C HIS A 183 -1.03 16.49 11.51
N ASN A 184 -0.32 15.45 11.96
CA ASN A 184 0.81 15.62 12.86
C ASN A 184 2.00 16.29 12.18
N PHE A 185 2.34 15.93 10.94
CA PHE A 185 3.40 16.62 10.19
C PHE A 185 3.10 18.11 10.03
N VAL A 186 1.84 18.47 9.71
CA VAL A 186 1.43 19.87 9.62
C VAL A 186 1.54 20.58 10.97
N ARG A 187 1.06 19.96 12.05
CA ARG A 187 1.09 20.55 13.40
C ARG A 187 2.51 20.81 13.90
N GLU A 188 3.43 19.89 13.63
CA GLU A 188 4.84 19.99 14.04
C GLU A 188 5.68 20.85 13.08
N GLY A 189 5.09 21.40 12.01
CA GLY A 189 5.82 22.15 10.98
C GLY A 189 6.87 21.33 10.23
N ALA A 190 6.67 20.01 10.12
CA ALA A 190 7.63 19.12 9.51
C ALA A 190 7.77 19.37 7.99
N ALA A 191 8.98 19.21 7.46
CA ALA A 191 9.22 19.23 6.02
C ALA A 191 8.64 17.98 5.31
N LEU A 192 8.29 16.94 6.07
CA LEU A 192 7.64 15.74 5.58
C LEU A 192 6.16 15.95 5.29
N ARG A 193 5.63 15.13 4.36
CA ARG A 193 4.18 14.97 4.14
C ARG A 193 3.84 13.49 4.12
N ALA A 194 2.59 13.17 4.44
CA ALA A 194 2.04 11.83 4.24
C ALA A 194 1.03 11.84 3.11
N SER A 195 0.93 10.72 2.40
CA SER A 195 -0.11 10.47 1.40
C SER A 195 -0.74 9.11 1.64
N VAL A 196 -2.02 9.01 1.31
CA VAL A 196 -2.71 7.73 1.20
C VAL A 196 -2.90 7.37 -0.27
N PHE A 197 -2.47 6.16 -0.64
CA PHE A 197 -2.65 5.66 -2.00
C PHE A 197 -3.79 4.64 -2.06
N TYR A 198 -4.73 4.87 -2.97
CA TYR A 198 -5.86 4.00 -3.28
C TYR A 198 -5.71 3.41 -4.68
N PRO A 199 -5.07 2.24 -4.84
CA PRO A 199 -4.97 1.58 -6.14
C PRO A 199 -6.35 1.37 -6.78
N SER A 200 -6.46 1.68 -8.07
CA SER A 200 -7.71 1.62 -8.84
C SER A 200 -7.44 1.32 -10.32
N GLY A 201 -8.48 1.16 -11.12
CA GLY A 201 -8.35 0.97 -12.58
C GLY A 201 -8.66 -0.45 -13.08
N GLY A 202 -9.22 -1.32 -12.26
CA GLY A 202 -9.59 -2.68 -12.65
C GLY A 202 -8.91 -3.77 -11.84
N LEU A 203 -8.88 -4.99 -12.35
CA LEU A 203 -8.11 -6.09 -11.76
C LEU A 203 -6.62 -5.78 -11.87
N MET A 204 -5.87 -6.10 -10.84
CA MET A 204 -4.44 -5.83 -10.76
C MET A 204 -3.66 -7.14 -10.74
N ASP A 205 -2.73 -7.30 -11.67
CA ASP A 205 -1.80 -8.44 -11.66
C ASP A 205 -0.76 -8.24 -10.56
N THR A 206 -1.10 -8.72 -9.38
CA THR A 206 -0.27 -8.60 -8.17
C THR A 206 -0.22 -9.92 -7.42
N GLY A 207 0.80 -10.09 -6.58
CA GLY A 207 0.92 -11.22 -5.66
C GLY A 207 -0.13 -11.26 -4.53
N LEU A 208 -1.05 -10.30 -4.48
CA LEU A 208 -2.04 -10.16 -3.40
C LEU A 208 -2.97 -11.38 -3.28
N TYR A 209 -3.38 -11.97 -4.41
CA TYR A 209 -4.31 -13.11 -4.44
C TYR A 209 -3.65 -14.44 -4.09
N SER A 210 -2.33 -14.48 -4.11
CA SER A 210 -1.50 -15.61 -3.70
C SER A 210 -0.68 -15.31 -2.44
N ALA A 211 -0.99 -14.25 -1.71
CA ALA A 211 -0.22 -13.79 -0.56
C ALA A 211 -0.09 -14.85 0.56
N ALA A 212 -1.04 -15.80 0.64
CA ALA A 212 -0.99 -16.89 1.62
C ALA A 212 0.28 -17.77 1.55
N ARG A 213 1.04 -17.73 0.44
CA ARG A 213 2.34 -18.41 0.32
C ARG A 213 3.40 -17.87 1.30
N ASN A 214 3.24 -16.63 1.74
CA ASN A 214 4.12 -15.96 2.71
C ASN A 214 3.56 -15.98 4.14
N ARG A 215 2.42 -16.64 4.36
CA ARG A 215 1.79 -16.70 5.68
C ARG A 215 2.62 -17.62 6.58
N PRO A 216 3.09 -17.12 7.76
CA PRO A 216 3.84 -17.94 8.70
C PRO A 216 3.04 -19.15 9.17
N ALA A 217 3.73 -20.28 9.41
CA ALA A 217 3.10 -21.54 9.81
C ALA A 217 2.31 -21.42 11.14
N GLU A 218 2.81 -20.62 12.07
CA GLU A 218 2.15 -20.34 13.37
C GLU A 218 0.85 -19.54 13.22
N LEU A 219 0.68 -18.84 12.10
CA LEU A 219 -0.56 -18.15 11.76
C LEU A 219 -1.42 -18.92 10.75
N ALA A 220 -1.09 -20.19 10.47
CA ALA A 220 -1.91 -21.03 9.59
C ALA A 220 -3.35 -21.12 10.13
N ARG A 221 -4.31 -21.30 9.22
CA ARG A 221 -5.71 -21.60 9.59
C ARG A 221 -5.78 -22.98 10.22
N VAL A 222 -6.65 -23.10 11.21
CA VAL A 222 -6.82 -24.35 11.97
C VAL A 222 -8.06 -25.12 11.52
N GLY A 223 -9.11 -24.39 11.08
CA GLY A 223 -10.39 -24.98 10.67
C GLY A 223 -10.38 -25.47 9.24
N GLU A 224 -11.16 -26.53 8.98
CA GLU A 224 -11.34 -27.06 7.63
C GLU A 224 -12.21 -26.16 6.74
N GLY A 225 -11.79 -25.96 5.50
CA GLY A 225 -12.70 -25.73 4.37
C GLY A 225 -13.10 -24.29 4.04
N THR A 226 -12.69 -23.23 4.74
CA THR A 226 -13.11 -21.85 4.45
C THR A 226 -12.00 -20.92 3.97
N GLY A 227 -10.78 -21.39 3.85
CA GLY A 227 -9.69 -20.64 3.24
C GLY A 227 -9.97 -20.38 1.75
N ARG A 228 -9.81 -19.12 1.32
CA ARG A 228 -9.76 -18.88 -0.13
C ARG A 228 -8.50 -19.56 -0.66
N ALA A 229 -8.66 -20.49 -1.60
CA ALA A 229 -7.51 -21.07 -2.28
C ALA A 229 -6.66 -19.93 -2.87
N SER A 230 -5.33 -20.06 -2.76
CA SER A 230 -4.41 -19.22 -3.49
C SER A 230 -4.80 -19.26 -4.97
N MET A 231 -4.90 -18.10 -5.61
CA MET A 231 -5.40 -17.98 -6.96
C MET A 231 -4.39 -17.20 -7.78
N THR A 232 -4.09 -17.71 -8.96
CA THR A 232 -3.32 -16.96 -9.96
C THR A 232 -4.14 -15.78 -10.48
N PHE A 233 -3.48 -14.81 -11.08
CA PHE A 233 -4.18 -13.69 -11.71
C PHE A 233 -5.12 -14.14 -12.83
N GLU A 234 -4.70 -15.11 -13.67
CA GLU A 234 -5.52 -15.65 -14.76
C GLU A 234 -6.76 -16.39 -14.23
N GLU A 235 -6.63 -17.16 -13.14
CA GLU A 235 -7.78 -17.82 -12.51
C GLU A 235 -8.77 -16.79 -11.93
N LEU A 236 -8.25 -15.70 -11.32
CA LEU A 236 -9.08 -14.60 -10.85
C LEU A 236 -9.83 -13.93 -12.00
N LYS A 237 -9.11 -13.59 -13.07
CA LYS A 237 -9.66 -12.96 -14.26
C LYS A 237 -10.78 -13.82 -14.89
N ALA A 238 -10.51 -15.11 -15.07
CA ALA A 238 -11.51 -16.07 -15.56
C ALA A 238 -12.75 -16.16 -14.66
N ARG A 239 -12.55 -16.17 -13.34
CA ARG A 239 -13.64 -16.20 -12.36
C ARG A 239 -14.50 -14.96 -12.43
N VAL A 240 -13.89 -13.78 -12.54
CA VAL A 240 -14.62 -12.50 -12.66
C VAL A 240 -15.38 -12.46 -13.99
N ALA A 241 -14.76 -12.87 -15.09
CA ALA A 241 -15.41 -12.95 -16.39
C ALA A 241 -16.65 -13.88 -16.35
N ALA A 242 -16.51 -15.05 -15.72
CA ALA A 242 -17.62 -15.99 -15.56
C ALA A 242 -18.76 -15.43 -14.69
N ALA A 243 -18.44 -14.68 -13.63
CA ALA A 243 -19.42 -14.11 -12.72
C ALA A 243 -20.17 -12.91 -13.33
N THR A 244 -19.51 -12.13 -14.18
CA THR A 244 -20.06 -10.88 -14.73
C THR A 244 -20.56 -11.01 -16.18
N GLY A 245 -20.19 -12.09 -16.87
CA GLY A 245 -20.43 -12.25 -18.31
C GLY A 245 -19.61 -11.28 -19.19
N ARG A 246 -18.58 -10.64 -18.63
CA ARG A 246 -17.74 -9.65 -19.32
C ARG A 246 -16.28 -9.85 -18.98
N GLU A 247 -15.40 -9.58 -19.93
CA GLU A 247 -13.97 -9.52 -19.68
C GLU A 247 -13.67 -8.36 -18.72
N PRO A 248 -13.04 -8.61 -17.56
CA PRO A 248 -12.74 -7.54 -16.63
C PRO A 248 -11.62 -6.64 -17.17
N ALA A 249 -11.72 -5.34 -16.90
CA ALA A 249 -10.61 -4.43 -17.15
C ALA A 249 -9.42 -4.80 -16.27
N VAL A 250 -8.23 -4.80 -16.85
CA VAL A 250 -6.96 -5.01 -16.15
C VAL A 250 -6.25 -3.67 -16.01
N ALA A 251 -5.80 -3.35 -14.80
CA ALA A 251 -5.10 -2.11 -14.55
C ALA A 251 -3.69 -2.14 -15.17
N ASP A 252 -3.32 -1.07 -15.85
CA ASP A 252 -1.95 -0.82 -16.26
C ASP A 252 -1.16 -0.29 -15.04
N LEU A 253 -0.38 -1.18 -14.42
CA LEU A 253 0.40 -0.86 -13.22
C LEU A 253 1.51 0.16 -13.50
N ALA A 254 2.08 0.17 -14.71
CA ALA A 254 3.12 1.13 -15.08
C ALA A 254 2.51 2.54 -15.19
N ALA A 255 1.41 2.69 -15.91
CA ALA A 255 0.71 3.95 -16.00
C ALA A 255 0.16 4.42 -14.64
N MET A 256 -0.29 3.50 -13.78
CA MET A 256 -0.69 3.79 -12.40
C MET A 256 0.49 4.36 -11.60
N ALA A 257 1.66 3.72 -11.64
CA ALA A 257 2.84 4.16 -10.92
C ALA A 257 3.26 5.57 -11.33
N GLU A 258 3.25 5.88 -12.64
CA GLU A 258 3.56 7.23 -13.12
C GLU A 258 2.60 8.29 -12.56
N ARG A 259 1.28 8.02 -12.56
CA ARG A 259 0.29 8.95 -11.96
C ARG A 259 0.46 9.12 -10.46
N VAL A 260 0.81 8.05 -9.75
CA VAL A 260 1.15 8.12 -8.31
C VAL A 260 2.34 9.03 -8.10
N LEU A 261 3.41 8.90 -8.89
CA LEU A 261 4.60 9.74 -8.76
C LEU A 261 4.33 11.20 -9.14
N ASP A 262 3.43 11.48 -10.09
CA ASP A 262 2.99 12.84 -10.36
C ASP A 262 2.29 13.47 -9.14
N GLY A 263 1.44 12.70 -8.45
CA GLY A 263 0.82 13.14 -7.21
C GLY A 263 1.82 13.32 -6.06
N VAL A 264 2.81 12.42 -5.95
CA VAL A 264 3.92 12.55 -4.98
C VAL A 264 4.73 13.81 -5.24
N ALA A 265 5.06 14.09 -6.50
CA ALA A 265 5.77 15.31 -6.88
C ALA A 265 4.99 16.58 -6.52
N ARG A 266 3.66 16.58 -6.69
CA ARG A 266 2.77 17.68 -6.24
C ARG A 266 2.52 17.69 -4.73
N ARG A 267 2.93 16.65 -4.01
CA ARG A 267 2.69 16.45 -2.57
C ARG A 267 1.21 16.28 -2.23
N ASP A 268 0.44 15.69 -3.14
CA ASP A 268 -0.98 15.41 -2.95
C ASP A 268 -1.17 14.44 -1.76
N PHE A 269 -2.18 14.70 -0.91
CA PHE A 269 -2.49 13.79 0.20
C PHE A 269 -3.16 12.50 -0.30
N ILE A 270 -4.09 12.61 -1.26
CA ILE A 270 -4.79 11.45 -1.84
C ILE A 270 -4.19 11.14 -3.20
N LEU A 271 -3.66 9.92 -3.34
CA LEU A 271 -3.13 9.37 -4.58
C LEU A 271 -4.12 8.31 -5.09
N ALA A 272 -4.89 8.64 -6.11
CA ALA A 272 -5.90 7.73 -6.68
C ALA A 272 -6.31 8.17 -8.08
N ASP A 273 -6.77 7.22 -8.87
CA ASP A 273 -7.44 7.48 -10.15
C ASP A 273 -8.96 7.50 -9.96
N GLY A 274 -9.66 8.38 -10.66
CA GLY A 274 -11.14 8.36 -10.75
C GLY A 274 -11.83 8.59 -9.41
N LEU A 275 -11.60 9.73 -8.78
CA LEU A 275 -12.21 10.09 -7.49
C LEU A 275 -13.70 10.47 -7.59
N ASP A 276 -14.24 10.78 -8.78
CA ASP A 276 -15.60 11.31 -8.94
C ASP A 276 -16.67 10.40 -8.33
N GLY A 277 -16.72 9.14 -8.72
CA GLY A 277 -17.69 8.20 -8.12
C GLY A 277 -17.43 7.91 -6.64
N THR A 278 -16.20 8.14 -6.15
CA THR A 278 -15.82 8.01 -4.75
C THR A 278 -16.43 9.15 -3.91
N ALA A 279 -16.38 10.39 -4.40
CA ALA A 279 -16.98 11.53 -3.70
C ALA A 279 -18.50 11.34 -3.52
N GLU A 280 -19.20 10.89 -4.56
CA GLU A 280 -20.64 10.58 -4.48
C GLU A 280 -20.93 9.47 -3.44
N LEU A 281 -20.13 8.41 -3.41
CA LEU A 281 -20.28 7.35 -2.40
C LEU A 281 -20.09 7.90 -0.99
N LEU A 282 -19.08 8.74 -0.78
CA LEU A 282 -18.80 9.36 0.52
C LEU A 282 -19.93 10.30 0.97
N HIS A 283 -20.53 11.08 0.09
CA HIS A 283 -21.70 11.92 0.37
C HIS A 283 -22.88 11.05 0.83
N ARG A 284 -23.23 10.01 0.10
CA ARG A 284 -24.30 9.08 0.48
C ARG A 284 -24.04 8.40 1.83
N ARG A 285 -22.79 8.08 2.14
CA ARG A 285 -22.39 7.51 3.42
C ARG A 285 -22.55 8.54 4.55
N ALA A 286 -22.13 9.78 4.34
CA ALA A 286 -22.30 10.87 5.32
C ALA A 286 -23.79 11.13 5.62
N ASP A 287 -24.63 11.17 4.59
CA ASP A 287 -26.08 11.35 4.74
C ASP A 287 -26.73 10.20 5.54
N ALA A 288 -26.31 8.95 5.27
CA ALA A 288 -26.83 7.81 6.02
C ALA A 288 -26.42 7.88 7.51
N VAL A 289 -25.17 8.25 7.81
CA VAL A 289 -24.70 8.49 9.18
C VAL A 289 -25.53 9.56 9.86
N GLY A 290 -25.83 10.68 9.19
CA GLY A 290 -26.63 11.77 9.74
C GLY A 290 -28.08 11.36 10.07
N ARG A 291 -28.60 10.31 9.39
CA ARG A 291 -29.94 9.74 9.66
C ARG A 291 -29.93 8.53 10.60
N GLY A 292 -28.74 8.09 11.06
CA GLY A 292 -28.59 6.87 11.87
C GLY A 292 -28.86 5.57 11.09
N GLU A 293 -28.72 5.59 9.78
CA GLU A 293 -28.91 4.46 8.87
C GLU A 293 -27.59 3.75 8.57
N LEU A 294 -27.68 2.49 8.10
CA LEU A 294 -26.51 1.75 7.63
C LEU A 294 -25.92 2.43 6.38
N PRO A 295 -24.67 2.92 6.43
CA PRO A 295 -24.04 3.54 5.26
C PRO A 295 -23.81 2.51 4.15
N PRO A 296 -23.97 2.90 2.86
CA PRO A 296 -23.76 1.99 1.75
C PRO A 296 -22.31 1.49 1.69
N PRO A 297 -22.10 0.20 1.35
CA PRO A 297 -20.77 -0.37 1.17
C PRO A 297 -20.16 0.07 -0.17
N HIS A 298 -18.85 -0.17 -0.32
CA HIS A 298 -18.22 -0.18 -1.65
C HIS A 298 -18.70 -1.44 -2.40
N VAL A 299 -19.40 -1.24 -3.49
CA VAL A 299 -19.76 -2.32 -4.41
C VAL A 299 -18.65 -2.39 -5.44
N VAL A 300 -17.82 -3.42 -5.34
CA VAL A 300 -16.90 -3.73 -6.43
C VAL A 300 -17.77 -4.19 -7.58
N ALA A 301 -17.81 -3.43 -8.66
CA ALA A 301 -18.38 -3.91 -9.92
C ALA A 301 -17.46 -5.05 -10.39
N LEU A 302 -17.83 -6.27 -9.99
CA LEU A 302 -17.18 -7.48 -10.41
C LEU A 302 -17.48 -7.74 -11.88
#